data_63cbf5da8cd2796ce821ea2d925efc71
#
_entry.id   63cbf5da8cd2796ce821ea2d925efc71
#
_cell.length_a   1.000
_cell.length_b   1.000
_cell.length_c   1.000
_cell.angle_alpha   90.00
_cell.angle_beta   90.00
_cell.angle_gamma   90.00
#
_symmetry.space_group_name_H-M   'P 1'
#
loop_
_entity.id
_entity.type
_entity.pdbx_description
1 polymer ?
#
loop_
_entity_poly.entity_id
_entity_poly.type
_entity_poly.pdbx_seq_one_letter_code
_entity_poly.pdbx_strand_id
1 'polypeptide(L)'
;MSDVLLSIEGLSKEFPGVRALDGVDFELLAGEVHAIFGENGAGKSTLISIIAGAQPQGGGVIRMHGEIRRFSSVADARRQGISAVFQEFSLAPHLTVEENLCLGEEHIHQRFGLLRLSEMSRHASALLERLNFKIDPHRVVATLSRAEQQMVEIAKALRGKLSVLILDEPTASLTDRESEQLFSTVRSLKQQGVGVIYITHRIQEIKRLADRVTVLRDGKHIGVVAAASTSEAKLIEMMAGRAVEKIYPSISANPGRAILELSDIRGGSGVVVDHFVAREGEVVGVAGLVGCGKSDLLRMAFGIEPMKSGTVRLDGQIVDRPTPRRMLNAGVFYLPSDRREEGLMLSASTADNITLNALTQQPIHFRSGFLSLSAERTVTRDIGKRVDIHPSNLPRATALLSGGNQQKVLFGRGLTRPIKLYILDEPTVGVDVGTRSAIYYLIKELCEKGAAVILISSDLPEILHMSHRVYVMRSGRLAAEIDRAQLTEAAVLKHFF
;
A
#
# COMPACT_ATOMS: atom_id res chain seq x y z
N MET A 1 32.95 -3.30 19.51
CA MET A 1 31.55 -3.37 19.99
C MET A 1 30.82 -2.23 19.33
N SER A 2 29.75 -2.49 18.58
CA SER A 2 28.95 -1.41 17.99
C SER A 2 28.21 -0.67 19.11
N ASP A 3 28.38 0.67 19.15
CA ASP A 3 27.76 1.49 20.19
C ASP A 3 26.23 1.50 20.03
N VAL A 4 25.51 1.19 21.12
CA VAL A 4 24.04 1.26 21.17
C VAL A 4 23.64 2.73 21.22
N LEU A 5 22.95 3.21 20.17
CA LEU A 5 22.42 4.57 20.11
C LEU A 5 21.13 4.71 20.90
N LEU A 6 20.20 3.77 20.69
CA LEU A 6 18.88 3.79 21.30
C LEU A 6 18.54 2.39 21.81
N SER A 7 18.10 2.28 23.07
CA SER A 7 17.53 1.05 23.61
C SER A 7 16.19 1.33 24.29
N ILE A 8 15.27 0.41 24.12
CA ILE A 8 13.91 0.45 24.65
C ILE A 8 13.66 -0.87 25.37
N GLU A 9 13.20 -0.80 26.62
CA GLU A 9 12.89 -1.95 27.45
C GLU A 9 11.46 -1.87 27.95
N GLY A 10 10.66 -2.90 27.66
CA GLY A 10 9.29 -3.07 28.17
C GLY A 10 8.30 -1.96 27.79
N LEU A 11 8.45 -1.34 26.61
CA LEU A 11 7.61 -0.22 26.21
C LEU A 11 6.16 -0.64 26.03
N SER A 12 5.26 0.05 26.71
CA SER A 12 3.82 -0.23 26.67
C SER A 12 3.03 1.04 26.43
N LYS A 13 1.94 0.92 25.66
CA LYS A 13 1.02 2.02 25.34
C LYS A 13 -0.39 1.53 25.16
N GLU A 14 -1.32 2.16 25.88
CA GLU A 14 -2.75 1.89 25.77
C GLU A 14 -3.49 3.11 25.24
N PHE A 15 -4.48 2.86 24.40
CA PHE A 15 -5.51 3.82 23.97
C PHE A 15 -6.88 3.28 24.37
N PRO A 16 -7.93 4.10 24.42
CA PRO A 16 -9.27 3.61 24.78
C PRO A 16 -9.69 2.38 23.95
N GLY A 17 -9.76 1.23 24.62
CA GLY A 17 -10.16 -0.05 24.00
C GLY A 17 -9.08 -0.82 23.25
N VAL A 18 -7.82 -0.32 23.16
CA VAL A 18 -6.74 -1.01 22.44
C VAL A 18 -5.40 -0.85 23.16
N ARG A 19 -4.72 -1.97 23.41
CA ARG A 19 -3.31 -1.96 23.82
C ARG A 19 -2.45 -1.98 22.57
N ALA A 20 -1.89 -0.82 22.19
CA ALA A 20 -1.12 -0.65 20.97
C ALA A 20 0.31 -1.18 21.09
N LEU A 21 0.90 -1.15 22.29
CA LEU A 21 2.22 -1.77 22.59
C LEU A 21 2.11 -2.48 23.93
N ASP A 22 2.67 -3.69 24.01
CA ASP A 22 2.63 -4.58 25.17
C ASP A 22 4.02 -5.14 25.47
N GLY A 23 4.81 -4.39 26.25
CA GLY A 23 6.14 -4.80 26.67
C GLY A 23 7.15 -4.94 25.54
N VAL A 24 7.19 -3.98 24.60
CA VAL A 24 8.08 -4.03 23.44
C VAL A 24 9.50 -3.64 23.80
N ASP A 25 10.47 -4.49 23.43
CA ASP A 25 11.89 -4.22 23.47
C ASP A 25 12.39 -3.88 22.05
N PHE A 26 13.33 -2.92 21.98
CA PHE A 26 13.93 -2.51 20.70
C PHE A 26 15.33 -1.94 20.95
N GLU A 27 16.26 -2.20 20.03
CA GLU A 27 17.62 -1.70 20.08
C GLU A 27 18.08 -1.23 18.71
N LEU A 28 18.74 -0.07 18.65
CA LEU A 28 19.35 0.49 17.44
C LEU A 28 20.82 0.76 17.68
N LEU A 29 21.67 0.29 16.78
CA LEU A 29 23.13 0.49 16.84
C LEU A 29 23.57 1.69 16.00
N ALA A 30 24.74 2.24 16.30
CA ALA A 30 25.37 3.25 15.47
C ALA A 30 25.71 2.70 14.07
N GLY A 31 25.36 3.45 13.03
CA GLY A 31 25.59 3.02 11.65
C GLY A 31 24.84 1.76 11.25
N GLU A 32 23.65 1.56 11.80
CA GLU A 32 22.74 0.46 11.47
C GLU A 32 21.49 0.97 10.75
N VAL A 33 21.02 0.21 9.79
CA VAL A 33 19.64 0.31 9.30
C VAL A 33 18.82 -0.82 9.90
N HIS A 34 17.97 -0.51 10.86
CA HIS A 34 17.11 -1.46 11.55
C HIS A 34 15.69 -1.33 11.04
N ALA A 35 15.22 -2.35 10.32
CA ALA A 35 13.85 -2.36 9.84
C ALA A 35 12.86 -2.76 10.94
N ILE A 36 11.70 -2.10 11.00
CA ILE A 36 10.56 -2.53 11.78
C ILE A 36 9.50 -3.05 10.80
N PHE A 37 9.22 -4.34 10.91
CA PHE A 37 8.31 -5.07 10.04
C PHE A 37 7.11 -5.61 10.82
N GLY A 38 5.92 -5.52 10.27
CA GLY A 38 4.69 -5.98 10.91
C GLY A 38 3.45 -5.53 10.16
N GLU A 39 2.31 -6.12 10.48
CA GLU A 39 1.02 -5.77 9.88
C GLU A 39 0.56 -4.35 10.26
N ASN A 40 -0.48 -3.87 9.55
CA ASN A 40 -1.19 -2.65 9.97
C ASN A 40 -1.85 -2.91 11.32
N GLY A 41 -1.66 -1.97 12.26
CA GLY A 41 -2.10 -2.16 13.64
C GLY A 41 -1.14 -2.92 14.56
N ALA A 42 0.01 -3.42 14.06
CA ALA A 42 1.01 -4.11 14.88
C ALA A 42 1.74 -3.23 15.91
N GLY A 43 1.46 -1.91 15.94
CA GLY A 43 2.08 -0.98 16.88
C GLY A 43 3.27 -0.19 16.33
N LYS A 44 3.67 -0.38 15.06
CA LYS A 44 4.84 0.29 14.44
C LYS A 44 4.79 1.80 14.57
N SER A 45 3.71 2.43 14.07
CA SER A 45 3.55 3.90 14.11
C SER A 45 3.44 4.44 15.54
N THR A 46 2.90 3.65 16.47
CA THR A 46 2.88 4.02 17.90
C THR A 46 4.30 4.02 18.49
N LEU A 47 5.09 2.98 18.19
CA LEU A 47 6.48 2.87 18.64
C LEU A 47 7.30 4.08 18.18
N ILE A 48 7.28 4.38 16.86
CA ILE A 48 8.06 5.51 16.33
C ILE A 48 7.54 6.87 16.80
N SER A 49 6.22 7.03 16.99
CA SER A 49 5.65 8.28 17.52
C SER A 49 6.14 8.56 18.95
N ILE A 50 6.34 7.52 19.76
CA ILE A 50 6.91 7.65 21.10
C ILE A 50 8.40 8.01 21.03
N ILE A 51 9.19 7.33 20.18
CA ILE A 51 10.63 7.61 19.96
C ILE A 51 10.83 9.02 19.43
N ALA A 52 9.98 9.47 18.53
CA ALA A 52 10.02 10.82 17.93
C ALA A 52 9.45 11.91 18.86
N GLY A 53 8.95 11.57 20.05
CA GLY A 53 8.36 12.52 20.99
C GLY A 53 6.99 13.09 20.57
N ALA A 54 6.36 12.51 19.53
CA ALA A 54 5.01 12.90 19.09
C ALA A 54 3.91 12.36 20.03
N GLN A 55 4.22 11.29 20.78
CA GLN A 55 3.33 10.73 21.78
C GLN A 55 4.08 10.39 23.08
N PRO A 56 3.46 10.59 24.25
CA PRO A 56 4.06 10.20 25.51
C PRO A 56 4.10 8.67 25.65
N GLN A 57 5.19 8.13 26.19
CA GLN A 57 5.27 6.72 26.57
C GLN A 57 4.25 6.40 27.69
N GLY A 58 3.70 5.18 27.69
CA GLY A 58 2.84 4.68 28.75
C GLY A 58 3.65 4.04 29.88
N GLY A 59 4.47 3.04 29.55
CA GLY A 59 5.38 2.32 30.45
C GLY A 59 6.68 2.01 29.76
N GLY A 60 7.62 1.38 30.49
CA GLY A 60 8.93 1.02 29.97
C GLY A 60 9.98 2.13 30.09
N VAL A 61 11.19 1.85 29.59
CA VAL A 61 12.35 2.75 29.67
C VAL A 61 12.95 2.93 28.30
N ILE A 62 13.23 4.19 27.93
CA ILE A 62 13.97 4.55 26.73
C ILE A 62 15.34 5.10 27.14
N ARG A 63 16.41 4.57 26.57
CA ARG A 63 17.77 5.09 26.75
C ARG A 63 18.34 5.55 25.40
N MET A 64 18.97 6.70 25.42
CA MET A 64 19.75 7.20 24.29
C MET A 64 21.20 7.42 24.73
N HIS A 65 22.14 6.80 24.03
CA HIS A 65 23.57 6.75 24.43
C HIS A 65 23.76 6.26 25.90
N GLY A 66 22.94 5.28 26.34
CA GLY A 66 22.96 4.72 27.68
C GLY A 66 22.23 5.52 28.77
N GLU A 67 21.84 6.76 28.49
CA GLU A 67 21.12 7.63 29.45
C GLU A 67 19.61 7.51 29.27
N ILE A 68 18.88 7.41 30.39
CA ILE A 68 17.41 7.39 30.39
C ILE A 68 16.90 8.72 29.85
N ARG A 69 16.00 8.64 28.86
CA ARG A 69 15.38 9.80 28.21
C ARG A 69 13.86 9.66 28.19
N ARG A 70 13.20 10.81 28.29
CA ARG A 70 11.77 10.96 28.03
C ARG A 70 11.60 12.15 27.13
N PHE A 71 11.06 11.93 25.93
CA PHE A 71 10.85 12.99 24.95
C PHE A 71 9.50 13.65 25.22
N SER A 72 9.51 14.94 25.52
CA SER A 72 8.30 15.72 25.84
C SER A 72 7.61 16.28 24.60
N SER A 73 8.33 16.34 23.48
CA SER A 73 7.83 16.86 22.20
C SER A 73 8.76 16.43 21.05
N VAL A 74 8.27 16.56 19.82
CA VAL A 74 9.08 16.33 18.61
C VAL A 74 10.29 17.28 18.57
N ALA A 75 10.12 18.55 19.00
CA ALA A 75 11.21 19.50 19.09
C ALA A 75 12.28 19.08 20.11
N ASP A 76 11.86 18.45 21.20
CA ASP A 76 12.76 17.90 22.22
C ASP A 76 13.57 16.70 21.69
N ALA A 77 12.91 15.72 21.07
CA ALA A 77 13.56 14.59 20.42
C ALA A 77 14.56 15.05 19.34
N ARG A 78 14.19 16.08 18.55
CA ARG A 78 15.06 16.65 17.53
C ARG A 78 16.31 17.30 18.10
N ARG A 79 16.21 18.06 19.20
CA ARG A 79 17.39 18.61 19.90
C ARG A 79 18.35 17.52 20.39
N GLN A 80 17.84 16.34 20.66
CA GLN A 80 18.65 15.18 21.06
C GLN A 80 19.14 14.33 19.86
N GLY A 81 18.91 14.80 18.63
CA GLY A 81 19.41 14.18 17.40
C GLY A 81 18.50 13.10 16.83
N ILE A 82 17.21 13.04 17.21
CA ILE A 82 16.21 12.14 16.61
C ILE A 82 15.36 12.94 15.63
N SER A 83 15.29 12.52 14.38
CA SER A 83 14.40 13.10 13.38
C SER A 83 13.51 12.02 12.75
N ALA A 84 12.26 12.36 12.44
CA ALA A 84 11.29 11.43 11.89
C ALA A 84 10.60 12.00 10.65
N VAL A 85 10.41 11.13 9.66
CA VAL A 85 9.54 11.33 8.49
C VAL A 85 8.39 10.37 8.66
N PHE A 86 7.20 10.91 8.91
CA PHE A 86 5.97 10.14 9.07
C PHE A 86 5.28 9.93 7.72
N GLN A 87 4.33 9.00 7.69
CA GLN A 87 3.53 8.68 6.52
C GLN A 87 2.69 9.89 6.03
N GLU A 88 2.18 10.70 6.97
CA GLU A 88 1.51 11.97 6.66
C GLU A 88 2.54 13.10 6.66
N PHE A 89 2.51 13.95 5.62
CA PHE A 89 3.46 15.05 5.47
C PHE A 89 3.21 16.16 6.48
N SER A 90 4.28 16.65 7.07
CA SER A 90 4.26 17.82 7.98
C SER A 90 4.61 19.14 7.27
N LEU A 91 4.48 19.17 5.92
CA LEU A 91 4.78 20.34 5.11
C LEU A 91 3.64 21.38 5.17
N ALA A 92 3.99 22.64 5.21
CA ALA A 92 3.07 23.75 5.05
C ALA A 92 2.81 23.97 3.53
N PRO A 93 1.60 23.65 3.01
CA PRO A 93 1.38 23.59 1.56
C PRO A 93 1.47 24.94 0.85
N HIS A 94 1.22 26.03 1.56
CA HIS A 94 1.23 27.39 1.00
C HIS A 94 2.60 28.07 1.06
N LEU A 95 3.57 27.47 1.73
CA LEU A 95 4.93 27.96 1.79
C LEU A 95 5.79 27.36 0.66
N THR A 96 6.89 28.04 0.34
CA THR A 96 7.89 27.53 -0.59
C THR A 96 8.67 26.37 0.03
N VAL A 97 9.44 25.65 -0.79
CA VAL A 97 10.33 24.57 -0.34
C VAL A 97 11.37 25.12 0.65
N GLU A 98 12.03 26.25 0.35
CA GLU A 98 13.03 26.87 1.22
C GLU A 98 12.44 27.28 2.58
N GLU A 99 11.22 27.86 2.57
CA GLU A 99 10.51 28.21 3.80
C GLU A 99 10.17 26.98 4.63
N ASN A 100 9.69 25.89 4.00
CA ASN A 100 9.45 24.63 4.67
C ASN A 100 10.73 23.99 5.25
N LEU A 101 11.83 24.08 4.51
CA LEU A 101 13.13 23.58 4.96
C LEU A 101 13.70 24.40 6.13
N CYS A 102 13.34 25.66 6.29
CA CYS A 102 13.80 26.52 7.40
C CYS A 102 12.79 26.60 8.54
N LEU A 103 11.56 26.12 8.36
CA LEU A 103 10.46 26.23 9.31
C LEU A 103 10.83 25.65 10.70
N GLY A 104 10.66 26.46 11.75
CA GLY A 104 11.01 26.15 13.14
C GLY A 104 12.48 26.33 13.50
N GLU A 105 13.31 26.79 12.57
CA GLU A 105 14.73 27.15 12.78
C GLU A 105 15.05 28.57 12.25
N GLU A 106 14.04 29.41 12.10
CA GLU A 106 14.17 30.77 11.54
C GLU A 106 15.14 31.64 12.34
N HIS A 107 15.27 31.37 13.65
CA HIS A 107 16.21 32.06 14.53
C HIS A 107 17.68 31.92 14.10
N ILE A 108 18.04 30.86 13.38
CA ILE A 108 19.39 30.63 12.83
C ILE A 108 19.67 31.63 11.70
N HIS A 109 18.60 32.07 11.00
CA HIS A 109 18.65 32.94 9.85
C HIS A 109 18.20 34.37 10.18
N GLN A 110 18.11 34.71 11.47
CA GLN A 110 17.72 36.05 11.93
C GLN A 110 18.94 36.92 12.24
N ARG A 111 18.83 38.21 11.88
CA ARG A 111 19.76 39.26 12.37
C ARG A 111 18.92 40.48 12.72
N PHE A 112 19.07 40.98 13.95
CA PHE A 112 18.27 42.09 14.50
C PHE A 112 16.75 41.89 14.38
N GLY A 113 16.26 40.64 14.52
CA GLY A 113 14.84 40.31 14.43
C GLY A 113 14.28 40.17 13.00
N LEU A 114 15.10 40.38 11.97
CA LEU A 114 14.70 40.23 10.57
C LEU A 114 15.24 38.96 9.96
N LEU A 115 14.41 38.26 9.16
CA LEU A 115 14.81 37.07 8.43
C LEU A 115 15.73 37.45 7.24
N ARG A 116 16.78 36.68 7.07
CA ARG A 116 17.72 36.78 5.96
C ARG A 116 17.36 35.79 4.87
N LEU A 117 16.37 36.15 4.02
CA LEU A 117 15.82 35.27 2.99
C LEU A 117 16.90 34.71 2.05
N SER A 118 17.92 35.51 1.70
CA SER A 118 19.03 35.04 0.85
C SER A 118 19.90 33.95 1.52
N GLU A 119 19.98 33.92 2.84
CA GLU A 119 20.68 32.86 3.57
C GLU A 119 19.83 31.59 3.68
N MET A 120 18.52 31.77 3.91
CA MET A 120 17.56 30.66 3.88
C MET A 120 17.58 29.94 2.52
N SER A 121 17.50 30.72 1.42
CA SER A 121 17.55 30.19 0.06
C SER A 121 18.86 29.44 -0.23
N ARG A 122 20.00 30.01 0.17
CA ARG A 122 21.31 29.36 0.01
C ARG A 122 21.43 28.09 0.81
N HIS A 123 20.94 28.06 2.05
CA HIS A 123 20.94 26.88 2.90
C HIS A 123 20.07 25.77 2.33
N ALA A 124 18.84 26.10 1.90
CA ALA A 124 17.92 25.18 1.29
C ALA A 124 18.50 24.57 -0.01
N SER A 125 19.06 25.41 -0.89
CA SER A 125 19.71 24.97 -2.12
C SER A 125 20.87 24.01 -1.84
N ALA A 126 21.76 24.36 -0.92
CA ALA A 126 22.90 23.51 -0.55
C ALA A 126 22.47 22.17 0.04
N LEU A 127 21.38 22.13 0.82
CA LEU A 127 20.83 20.89 1.36
C LEU A 127 20.25 20.02 0.24
N LEU A 128 19.46 20.57 -0.67
CA LEU A 128 18.87 19.85 -1.81
C LEU A 128 19.95 19.31 -2.76
N GLU A 129 20.98 20.10 -3.04
CA GLU A 129 22.14 19.70 -3.85
C GLU A 129 22.92 18.56 -3.19
N ARG A 130 23.20 18.64 -1.88
CA ARG A 130 23.87 17.58 -1.12
C ARG A 130 23.11 16.24 -1.18
N LEU A 131 21.77 16.29 -1.21
CA LEU A 131 20.90 15.11 -1.32
C LEU A 131 20.65 14.70 -2.78
N ASN A 132 21.17 15.49 -3.74
CA ASN A 132 20.93 15.31 -5.17
C ASN A 132 19.41 15.36 -5.52
N PHE A 133 18.63 16.15 -4.78
CA PHE A 133 17.21 16.35 -5.03
C PHE A 133 17.05 17.54 -5.99
N LYS A 134 16.54 17.25 -7.21
CA LYS A 134 16.36 18.26 -8.26
C LYS A 134 15.03 19.00 -8.09
N ILE A 135 14.92 19.77 -7.01
CA ILE A 135 13.71 20.54 -6.66
C ILE A 135 14.11 22.01 -6.57
N ASP A 136 13.35 22.88 -7.24
CA ASP A 136 13.55 24.34 -7.12
C ASP A 136 13.08 24.81 -5.73
N PRO A 137 13.98 25.42 -4.91
CA PRO A 137 13.65 25.87 -3.55
C PRO A 137 12.56 26.94 -3.50
N HIS A 138 12.31 27.67 -4.59
CA HIS A 138 11.30 28.73 -4.65
C HIS A 138 9.89 28.24 -5.01
N ARG A 139 9.73 26.97 -5.40
CA ARG A 139 8.40 26.42 -5.69
C ARG A 139 7.56 26.28 -4.42
N VAL A 140 6.27 26.61 -4.55
CA VAL A 140 5.28 26.40 -3.49
C VAL A 140 4.98 24.90 -3.35
N VAL A 141 5.01 24.38 -2.12
CA VAL A 141 4.89 22.95 -1.84
C VAL A 141 3.58 22.34 -2.39
N ALA A 142 2.47 23.08 -2.37
CA ALA A 142 1.21 22.60 -2.96
C ALA A 142 1.29 22.32 -4.48
N THR A 143 2.29 22.88 -5.20
CA THR A 143 2.48 22.65 -6.64
C THR A 143 3.39 21.46 -6.94
N LEU A 144 3.98 20.85 -5.93
CA LEU A 144 4.85 19.70 -6.05
C LEU A 144 4.05 18.41 -6.22
N SER A 145 4.61 17.46 -6.95
CA SER A 145 4.13 16.08 -6.95
C SER A 145 4.27 15.45 -5.56
N ARG A 146 3.54 14.38 -5.29
CA ARG A 146 3.67 13.63 -4.03
C ARG A 146 5.11 13.15 -3.79
N ALA A 147 5.80 12.71 -4.83
CA ALA A 147 7.19 12.29 -4.75
C ALA A 147 8.12 13.45 -4.38
N GLU A 148 7.97 14.62 -5.01
CA GLU A 148 8.73 15.83 -4.66
C GLU A 148 8.45 16.27 -3.22
N GLN A 149 7.19 16.23 -2.77
CA GLN A 149 6.81 16.52 -1.37
C GLN A 149 7.51 15.57 -0.40
N GLN A 150 7.55 14.26 -0.70
CA GLN A 150 8.27 13.26 0.10
C GLN A 150 9.77 13.59 0.20
N MET A 151 10.40 13.98 -0.90
CA MET A 151 11.82 14.38 -0.91
C MET A 151 12.06 15.63 -0.06
N VAL A 152 11.17 16.63 -0.09
CA VAL A 152 11.26 17.84 0.76
C VAL A 152 11.10 17.45 2.24
N GLU A 153 10.18 16.54 2.59
CA GLU A 153 10.02 16.06 3.96
C GLU A 153 11.29 15.34 4.47
N ILE A 154 11.90 14.51 3.63
CA ILE A 154 13.17 13.84 3.93
C ILE A 154 14.28 14.86 4.09
N ALA A 155 14.40 15.84 3.20
CA ALA A 155 15.40 16.92 3.31
C ALA A 155 15.24 17.71 4.62
N LYS A 156 13.99 18.03 4.99
CA LYS A 156 13.65 18.70 6.26
C LYS A 156 14.07 17.88 7.49
N ALA A 157 13.96 16.54 7.42
CA ALA A 157 14.41 15.65 8.49
C ALA A 157 15.94 15.58 8.60
N LEU A 158 16.68 15.76 7.50
CA LEU A 158 18.13 15.65 7.40
C LEU A 158 18.90 16.95 7.69
N ARG A 159 18.22 18.03 8.08
CA ARG A 159 18.86 19.24 8.53
C ARG A 159 19.37 19.09 9.98
N GLY A 160 20.54 19.63 10.29
CA GLY A 160 21.11 19.61 11.63
C GLY A 160 21.93 18.35 11.98
N LYS A 161 22.27 18.21 13.27
CA LYS A 161 22.99 17.03 13.77
C LYS A 161 22.02 15.90 13.99
N LEU A 162 22.27 14.75 13.36
CA LEU A 162 21.41 13.58 13.37
C LEU A 162 22.13 12.39 13.96
N SER A 163 21.56 11.76 14.96
CA SER A 163 22.00 10.47 15.50
C SER A 163 21.05 9.35 15.08
N VAL A 164 19.75 9.61 15.07
CA VAL A 164 18.69 8.64 14.71
C VAL A 164 17.75 9.25 13.69
N LEU A 165 17.58 8.57 12.55
CA LEU A 165 16.60 8.88 11.53
C LEU A 165 15.49 7.84 11.53
N ILE A 166 14.24 8.27 11.58
CA ILE A 166 13.07 7.42 11.47
C ILE A 166 12.40 7.69 10.14
N LEU A 167 12.14 6.65 9.36
CA LEU A 167 11.47 6.71 8.06
C LEU A 167 10.25 5.76 8.08
N ASP A 168 9.05 6.32 8.01
CA ASP A 168 7.79 5.56 8.01
C ASP A 168 7.23 5.46 6.58
N GLU A 169 7.36 4.29 5.97
CA GLU A 169 6.95 3.96 4.60
C GLU A 169 7.40 5.00 3.55
N PRO A 170 8.68 5.39 3.53
CA PRO A 170 9.12 6.57 2.79
C PRO A 170 9.05 6.42 1.27
N THR A 171 8.87 5.21 0.75
CA THR A 171 8.84 4.91 -0.69
C THR A 171 7.42 4.78 -1.26
N ALA A 172 6.38 4.94 -0.44
CA ALA A 172 4.99 4.71 -0.86
C ALA A 172 4.55 5.57 -2.06
N SER A 173 5.13 6.78 -2.20
CA SER A 173 4.83 7.74 -3.26
C SER A 173 5.96 7.93 -4.27
N LEU A 174 7.07 7.16 -4.15
CA LEU A 174 8.27 7.32 -4.97
C LEU A 174 8.29 6.33 -6.13
N THR A 175 8.85 6.77 -7.24
CA THR A 175 9.25 5.88 -8.34
C THR A 175 10.48 5.05 -7.93
N ASP A 176 10.79 3.99 -8.68
CA ASP A 176 11.97 3.15 -8.42
C ASP A 176 13.29 3.95 -8.43
N ARG A 177 13.41 4.93 -9.34
CA ARG A 177 14.57 5.80 -9.43
C ARG A 177 14.72 6.69 -8.17
N GLU A 178 13.62 7.25 -7.70
CA GLU A 178 13.58 8.08 -6.49
C GLU A 178 13.83 7.25 -5.24
N SER A 179 13.28 6.05 -5.19
CA SER A 179 13.54 5.08 -4.12
C SER A 179 15.02 4.69 -4.04
N GLU A 180 15.68 4.46 -5.18
CA GLU A 180 17.11 4.18 -5.19
C GLU A 180 17.95 5.38 -4.72
N GLN A 181 17.55 6.58 -5.06
CA GLN A 181 18.18 7.80 -4.57
C GLN A 181 18.03 7.92 -3.04
N LEU A 182 16.85 7.64 -2.49
CA LEU A 182 16.64 7.57 -1.04
C LEU A 182 17.53 6.49 -0.41
N PHE A 183 17.62 5.30 -0.99
CA PHE A 183 18.45 4.21 -0.47
C PHE A 183 19.93 4.59 -0.46
N SER A 184 20.41 5.30 -1.49
CA SER A 184 21.79 5.79 -1.52
C SER A 184 22.04 6.82 -0.40
N THR A 185 21.06 7.71 -0.13
CA THR A 185 21.12 8.67 0.98
C THR A 185 21.18 7.96 2.33
N VAL A 186 20.30 6.96 2.55
CA VAL A 186 20.30 6.16 3.79
C VAL A 186 21.63 5.42 3.99
N ARG A 187 22.18 4.83 2.93
CA ARG A 187 23.51 4.17 3.01
C ARG A 187 24.62 5.16 3.38
N SER A 188 24.59 6.37 2.83
CA SER A 188 25.56 7.42 3.19
C SER A 188 25.45 7.85 4.67
N LEU A 189 24.22 8.02 5.18
CA LEU A 189 23.97 8.32 6.59
C LEU A 189 24.46 7.20 7.52
N LYS A 190 24.18 5.95 7.16
CA LYS A 190 24.70 4.76 7.86
C LYS A 190 26.23 4.81 7.97
N GLN A 191 26.93 5.11 6.86
CA GLN A 191 28.42 5.22 6.86
C GLN A 191 28.92 6.34 7.77
N GLN A 192 28.10 7.39 8.01
CA GLN A 192 28.41 8.48 8.92
C GLN A 192 28.10 8.15 10.39
N GLY A 193 27.65 6.92 10.69
CA GLY A 193 27.32 6.48 12.05
C GLY A 193 25.89 6.77 12.48
N VAL A 194 25.03 7.31 11.60
CA VAL A 194 23.61 7.53 11.91
C VAL A 194 22.88 6.18 11.97
N GLY A 195 22.12 5.96 13.04
CA GLY A 195 21.21 4.83 13.14
C GLY A 195 19.90 5.15 12.42
N VAL A 196 19.41 4.24 11.59
CA VAL A 196 18.19 4.44 10.83
C VAL A 196 17.14 3.41 11.22
N ILE A 197 15.96 3.88 11.67
CA ILE A 197 14.78 3.06 11.87
C ILE A 197 13.95 3.16 10.59
N TYR A 198 13.79 2.03 9.88
CA TYR A 198 13.11 1.98 8.59
C TYR A 198 11.86 1.13 8.68
N ILE A 199 10.68 1.76 8.52
CA ILE A 199 9.42 1.04 8.52
C ILE A 199 8.97 0.82 7.10
N THR A 200 8.70 -0.42 6.76
CA THR A 200 8.13 -0.81 5.49
C THR A 200 7.35 -2.12 5.62
N HIS A 201 6.38 -2.30 4.74
CA HIS A 201 5.72 -3.58 4.53
C HIS A 201 6.27 -4.31 3.28
N ARG A 202 7.25 -3.71 2.57
CA ARG A 202 7.87 -4.26 1.36
C ARG A 202 9.15 -5.02 1.70
N ILE A 203 9.10 -6.34 1.60
CA ILE A 203 10.23 -7.22 1.96
C ILE A 203 11.46 -6.94 1.09
N GLN A 204 11.27 -6.58 -0.17
CA GLN A 204 12.35 -6.22 -1.10
C GLN A 204 13.19 -5.04 -0.60
N GLU A 205 12.57 -4.04 0.02
CA GLU A 205 13.28 -2.91 0.62
C GLU A 205 14.12 -3.34 1.82
N ILE A 206 13.56 -4.21 2.67
CA ILE A 206 14.27 -4.81 3.81
C ILE A 206 15.52 -5.51 3.32
N LYS A 207 15.40 -6.36 2.30
CA LYS A 207 16.53 -7.12 1.72
C LYS A 207 17.63 -6.24 1.13
N ARG A 208 17.27 -5.08 0.60
CA ARG A 208 18.20 -4.15 -0.06
C ARG A 208 18.90 -3.21 0.91
N LEU A 209 18.28 -2.91 2.05
CA LEU A 209 18.71 -1.79 2.89
C LEU A 209 19.01 -2.16 4.34
N ALA A 210 18.23 -3.07 4.94
CA ALA A 210 18.29 -3.34 6.37
C ALA A 210 19.42 -4.31 6.76
N ASP A 211 19.99 -4.10 7.94
CA ASP A 211 20.92 -5.03 8.60
C ASP A 211 20.15 -6.02 9.47
N ARG A 212 19.30 -5.51 10.36
CA ARG A 212 18.41 -6.30 11.23
C ARG A 212 16.95 -5.92 10.99
N VAL A 213 16.07 -6.84 11.35
CA VAL A 213 14.62 -6.66 11.27
C VAL A 213 13.99 -7.03 12.60
N THR A 214 13.33 -6.08 13.24
CA THR A 214 12.41 -6.36 14.35
C THR A 214 11.03 -6.62 13.79
N VAL A 215 10.45 -7.77 14.13
CA VAL A 215 9.07 -8.10 13.75
C VAL A 215 8.13 -7.78 14.91
N LEU A 216 7.13 -6.94 14.63
CA LEU A 216 6.04 -6.63 15.56
C LEU A 216 4.75 -7.29 15.10
N ARG A 217 3.96 -7.81 16.04
CA ARG A 217 2.62 -8.36 15.81
C ARG A 217 1.73 -8.14 17.04
N ASP A 218 0.54 -7.60 16.82
CA ASP A 218 -0.46 -7.35 17.89
C ASP A 218 0.12 -6.57 19.08
N GLY A 219 0.94 -5.56 18.80
CA GLY A 219 1.60 -4.73 19.82
C GLY A 219 2.77 -5.39 20.55
N LYS A 220 3.21 -6.58 20.14
CA LYS A 220 4.29 -7.35 20.79
C LYS A 220 5.51 -7.50 19.91
N HIS A 221 6.66 -7.56 20.56
CA HIS A 221 7.93 -7.94 19.94
C HIS A 221 7.96 -9.45 19.70
N ILE A 222 8.03 -9.88 18.44
CA ILE A 222 8.06 -11.31 18.06
C ILE A 222 9.50 -11.83 17.99
N GLY A 223 10.42 -10.99 17.53
CA GLY A 223 11.84 -11.32 17.46
C GLY A 223 12.61 -10.38 16.55
N VAL A 224 13.93 -10.49 16.62
CA VAL A 224 14.88 -9.78 15.77
C VAL A 224 15.64 -10.79 14.93
N VAL A 225 15.77 -10.51 13.64
CA VAL A 225 16.50 -11.38 12.69
C VAL A 225 17.44 -10.55 11.80
N ALA A 226 18.49 -11.17 11.31
CA ALA A 226 19.38 -10.55 10.32
C ALA A 226 18.68 -10.53 8.94
N ALA A 227 18.59 -9.36 8.30
CA ALA A 227 17.88 -9.20 7.02
C ALA A 227 18.50 -10.04 5.89
N ALA A 228 19.82 -10.13 5.83
CA ALA A 228 20.54 -10.82 4.77
C ALA A 228 20.32 -12.35 4.77
N SER A 229 20.24 -12.98 5.95
CA SER A 229 20.15 -14.44 6.09
C SER A 229 18.73 -14.98 6.24
N THR A 230 17.73 -14.13 6.48
CA THR A 230 16.37 -14.56 6.73
C THR A 230 15.58 -14.61 5.41
N SER A 231 14.90 -15.73 5.14
CA SER A 231 14.06 -15.87 3.95
C SER A 231 12.80 -14.99 4.03
N GLU A 232 12.22 -14.62 2.88
CA GLU A 232 10.95 -13.88 2.83
C GLU A 232 9.82 -14.64 3.51
N ALA A 233 9.74 -15.97 3.25
CA ALA A 233 8.76 -16.84 3.88
C ALA A 233 8.84 -16.78 5.41
N LYS A 234 10.07 -16.75 5.97
CA LYS A 234 10.25 -16.64 7.42
C LYS A 234 9.81 -15.30 7.98
N LEU A 235 10.09 -14.19 7.29
CA LEU A 235 9.62 -12.86 7.69
C LEU A 235 8.09 -12.79 7.68
N ILE A 236 7.45 -13.33 6.64
CA ILE A 236 5.99 -13.41 6.51
C ILE A 236 5.40 -14.28 7.63
N GLU A 237 6.01 -15.45 7.90
CA GLU A 237 5.57 -16.34 8.98
C GLU A 237 5.62 -15.65 10.35
N MET A 238 6.72 -14.96 10.67
CA MET A 238 6.86 -14.21 11.93
C MET A 238 5.81 -13.11 12.05
N MET A 239 5.57 -12.37 10.96
CA MET A 239 4.61 -11.27 10.91
C MET A 239 3.17 -11.77 11.04
N ALA A 240 2.79 -12.79 10.25
CA ALA A 240 1.43 -13.31 10.19
C ALA A 240 1.10 -14.32 11.30
N GLY A 241 2.12 -14.91 11.92
CA GLY A 241 1.96 -15.98 12.92
C GLY A 241 1.50 -17.31 12.37
N ARG A 242 1.54 -17.47 11.05
CA ARG A 242 1.13 -18.69 10.31
C ARG A 242 1.98 -18.88 9.07
N ALA A 243 2.10 -20.12 8.62
CA ALA A 243 2.89 -20.48 7.45
C ALA A 243 2.36 -19.82 6.16
N VAL A 244 3.25 -19.60 5.19
CA VAL A 244 2.93 -18.92 3.91
C VAL A 244 1.85 -19.68 3.12
N GLU A 245 1.85 -21.04 3.17
CA GLU A 245 0.84 -21.88 2.52
C GLU A 245 -0.57 -21.65 3.08
N LYS A 246 -0.69 -21.13 4.31
CA LYS A 246 -1.97 -20.72 4.90
C LYS A 246 -2.38 -19.31 4.53
N ILE A 247 -1.49 -18.53 3.93
CA ILE A 247 -1.81 -17.18 3.41
C ILE A 247 -2.27 -17.29 1.97
N TYR A 248 -1.51 -18.00 1.14
CA TYR A 248 -1.81 -18.22 -0.27
C TYR A 248 -2.40 -19.60 -0.48
N PRO A 249 -3.71 -19.73 -0.74
CA PRO A 249 -4.33 -21.02 -0.98
C PRO A 249 -3.90 -21.56 -2.36
N SER A 250 -3.66 -22.86 -2.44
CA SER A 250 -3.52 -23.51 -3.75
C SER A 250 -4.86 -23.44 -4.50
N ILE A 251 -4.84 -22.93 -5.73
CA ILE A 251 -6.01 -22.85 -6.61
C ILE A 251 -5.83 -23.88 -7.72
N SER A 252 -6.83 -24.74 -7.90
CA SER A 252 -6.81 -25.72 -8.98
C SER A 252 -7.05 -25.02 -10.31
N ALA A 253 -6.12 -25.19 -11.27
CA ALA A 253 -6.32 -24.71 -12.63
C ALA A 253 -7.29 -25.66 -13.36
N ASN A 254 -8.39 -25.13 -13.84
CA ASN A 254 -9.31 -25.85 -14.72
C ASN A 254 -9.82 -24.90 -15.81
N PRO A 255 -8.90 -24.42 -16.69
CA PRO A 255 -9.23 -23.39 -17.68
C PRO A 255 -10.22 -23.94 -18.71
N GLY A 256 -11.40 -23.35 -18.71
CA GLY A 256 -12.45 -23.62 -19.69
C GLY A 256 -12.37 -22.74 -20.92
N ARG A 257 -13.53 -22.34 -21.43
CA ARG A 257 -13.66 -21.44 -22.60
C ARG A 257 -13.17 -20.02 -22.27
N ALA A 258 -12.81 -19.28 -23.32
CA ALA A 258 -12.50 -17.85 -23.18
C ALA A 258 -13.74 -17.06 -22.75
N ILE A 259 -13.63 -16.30 -21.65
CA ILE A 259 -14.67 -15.41 -21.14
C ILE A 259 -14.43 -13.99 -21.64
N LEU A 260 -13.19 -13.49 -21.55
CA LEU A 260 -12.79 -12.20 -22.11
C LEU A 260 -11.69 -12.40 -23.14
N GLU A 261 -11.87 -11.80 -24.30
CA GLU A 261 -10.83 -11.69 -25.34
C GLU A 261 -10.72 -10.23 -25.76
N LEU A 262 -9.52 -9.70 -25.75
CA LEU A 262 -9.18 -8.37 -26.24
C LEU A 262 -8.28 -8.51 -27.45
N SER A 263 -8.60 -7.83 -28.53
CA SER A 263 -7.83 -7.84 -29.78
C SER A 263 -7.58 -6.43 -30.29
N ASP A 264 -6.33 -6.15 -30.63
CA ASP A 264 -5.87 -4.89 -31.22
C ASP A 264 -6.23 -3.63 -30.43
N ILE A 265 -6.23 -3.72 -29.11
CA ILE A 265 -6.60 -2.61 -28.22
C ILE A 265 -5.57 -1.48 -28.33
N ARG A 266 -6.08 -0.26 -28.54
CA ARG A 266 -5.29 0.97 -28.56
C ARG A 266 -5.97 2.02 -27.67
N GLY A 267 -5.27 2.51 -26.66
CA GLY A 267 -5.76 3.49 -25.69
C GLY A 267 -5.19 4.89 -25.86
N GLY A 268 -5.81 5.85 -25.19
CA GLY A 268 -5.33 7.23 -25.11
C GLY A 268 -4.07 7.37 -24.26
N SER A 269 -3.92 6.54 -23.23
CA SER A 269 -2.77 6.45 -22.29
C SER A 269 -1.51 5.80 -22.89
N GLY A 270 -1.50 5.48 -24.19
CA GLY A 270 -0.38 4.79 -24.85
C GLY A 270 -0.42 3.27 -24.73
N VAL A 271 -1.51 2.71 -24.23
CA VAL A 271 -1.72 1.26 -24.19
C VAL A 271 -1.93 0.72 -25.61
N VAL A 272 -1.14 -0.31 -25.95
CA VAL A 272 -1.15 -1.03 -27.23
C VAL A 272 -1.05 -2.53 -26.92
N VAL A 273 -2.16 -3.25 -27.04
CA VAL A 273 -2.23 -4.69 -26.74
C VAL A 273 -2.86 -5.41 -27.91
N ASP A 274 -2.11 -6.33 -28.53
CA ASP A 274 -2.55 -7.05 -29.71
C ASP A 274 -3.50 -8.20 -29.34
N HIS A 275 -3.22 -8.91 -28.24
CA HIS A 275 -4.06 -10.02 -27.79
C HIS A 275 -3.99 -10.21 -26.27
N PHE A 276 -5.13 -10.42 -25.63
CA PHE A 276 -5.25 -10.76 -24.22
C PHE A 276 -6.47 -11.65 -24.02
N VAL A 277 -6.34 -12.73 -23.22
CA VAL A 277 -7.43 -13.67 -22.97
C VAL A 277 -7.51 -13.99 -21.48
N ALA A 278 -8.73 -14.08 -20.94
CA ALA A 278 -9.02 -14.68 -19.64
C ALA A 278 -10.09 -15.79 -19.81
N ARG A 279 -9.84 -16.93 -19.17
CA ARG A 279 -10.65 -18.15 -19.32
C ARG A 279 -11.47 -18.45 -18.07
N GLU A 280 -12.56 -19.17 -18.24
CA GLU A 280 -13.35 -19.75 -17.15
C GLU A 280 -12.47 -20.63 -16.26
N GLY A 281 -12.64 -20.53 -14.92
CA GLY A 281 -11.87 -21.33 -13.97
C GLY A 281 -10.35 -21.03 -13.95
N GLU A 282 -9.95 -19.83 -14.39
CA GLU A 282 -8.57 -19.37 -14.44
C GLU A 282 -8.38 -18.08 -13.63
N VAL A 283 -7.26 -17.97 -12.92
CA VAL A 283 -6.75 -16.71 -12.40
C VAL A 283 -5.61 -16.27 -13.31
N VAL A 284 -5.83 -15.18 -14.05
CA VAL A 284 -4.82 -14.55 -14.91
C VAL A 284 -4.22 -13.36 -14.18
N GLY A 285 -2.91 -13.41 -13.91
CA GLY A 285 -2.16 -12.30 -13.33
C GLY A 285 -1.80 -11.25 -14.40
N VAL A 286 -1.84 -9.98 -14.02
CA VAL A 286 -1.29 -8.88 -14.83
C VAL A 286 -0.25 -8.15 -13.99
N ALA A 287 1.02 -8.36 -14.31
CA ALA A 287 2.17 -7.80 -13.61
C ALA A 287 2.81 -6.65 -14.40
N GLY A 288 3.51 -5.77 -13.70
CA GLY A 288 4.26 -4.66 -14.30
C GLY A 288 4.47 -3.51 -13.30
N LEU A 289 5.39 -2.63 -13.61
CA LEU A 289 5.68 -1.45 -12.81
C LEU A 289 4.45 -0.53 -12.70
N VAL A 290 4.41 0.29 -11.66
CA VAL A 290 3.37 1.31 -11.52
C VAL A 290 3.42 2.25 -12.72
N GLY A 291 2.25 2.54 -13.31
CA GLY A 291 2.15 3.38 -14.50
C GLY A 291 2.47 2.68 -15.84
N CYS A 292 2.71 1.37 -15.85
CA CYS A 292 2.96 0.63 -17.10
C CYS A 292 1.71 0.41 -17.98
N GLY A 293 0.51 0.80 -17.52
CA GLY A 293 -0.75 0.67 -18.27
C GLY A 293 -1.58 -0.58 -17.94
N LYS A 294 -1.18 -1.36 -16.93
CA LYS A 294 -1.89 -2.62 -16.56
C LYS A 294 -3.34 -2.39 -16.16
N SER A 295 -3.62 -1.36 -15.35
CA SER A 295 -4.98 -0.97 -14.97
C SER A 295 -5.73 -0.34 -16.14
N ASP A 296 -5.07 0.52 -16.94
CA ASP A 296 -5.69 1.23 -18.08
C ASP A 296 -6.29 0.25 -19.10
N LEU A 297 -5.59 -0.85 -19.40
CA LEU A 297 -6.07 -1.89 -20.31
C LEU A 297 -7.43 -2.44 -19.86
N LEU A 298 -7.54 -2.79 -18.58
CA LEU A 298 -8.75 -3.42 -18.04
C LEU A 298 -9.84 -2.39 -17.76
N ARG A 299 -9.51 -1.15 -17.45
CA ARG A 299 -10.44 -0.01 -17.38
C ARG A 299 -11.10 0.27 -18.72
N MET A 300 -10.33 0.21 -19.82
CA MET A 300 -10.87 0.29 -21.19
C MET A 300 -11.78 -0.90 -21.52
N ALA A 301 -11.35 -2.13 -21.18
CA ALA A 301 -12.14 -3.33 -21.41
C ALA A 301 -13.48 -3.30 -20.63
N PHE A 302 -13.50 -2.74 -19.42
CA PHE A 302 -14.72 -2.55 -18.62
C PHE A 302 -15.53 -1.32 -19.05
N GLY A 303 -14.94 -0.40 -19.83
CA GLY A 303 -15.60 0.81 -20.35
C GLY A 303 -15.58 2.01 -19.40
N ILE A 304 -14.66 2.06 -18.44
CA ILE A 304 -14.38 3.25 -17.61
C ILE A 304 -13.61 4.27 -18.44
N GLU A 305 -12.64 3.81 -19.21
CA GLU A 305 -11.84 4.67 -20.09
C GLU A 305 -12.17 4.44 -21.56
N PRO A 306 -12.09 5.47 -22.42
CA PRO A 306 -12.37 5.32 -23.83
C PRO A 306 -11.23 4.57 -24.54
N MET A 307 -11.61 3.63 -25.38
CA MET A 307 -10.72 2.90 -26.29
C MET A 307 -10.71 3.61 -27.65
N LYS A 308 -9.51 3.82 -28.22
CA LYS A 308 -9.37 4.42 -29.58
C LYS A 308 -9.75 3.44 -30.68
N SER A 309 -9.29 2.20 -30.55
CA SER A 309 -9.60 1.10 -31.45
C SER A 309 -9.40 -0.24 -30.75
N GLY A 310 -9.89 -1.31 -31.35
CA GLY A 310 -9.79 -2.69 -30.91
C GLY A 310 -11.16 -3.34 -30.72
N THR A 311 -11.12 -4.61 -30.34
CA THR A 311 -12.31 -5.42 -30.16
C THR A 311 -12.31 -6.04 -28.77
N VAL A 312 -13.42 -5.89 -28.05
CA VAL A 312 -13.70 -6.58 -26.80
C VAL A 312 -14.74 -7.67 -27.07
N ARG A 313 -14.38 -8.93 -26.81
CA ARG A 313 -15.31 -10.06 -26.83
C ARG A 313 -15.56 -10.55 -25.41
N LEU A 314 -16.80 -10.74 -25.06
CA LEU A 314 -17.23 -11.32 -23.81
C LEU A 314 -18.09 -12.56 -24.12
N ASP A 315 -17.63 -13.72 -23.63
CA ASP A 315 -18.33 -15.01 -23.84
C ASP A 315 -18.56 -15.29 -25.35
N GLY A 316 -17.55 -14.99 -26.17
CA GLY A 316 -17.57 -15.11 -27.64
C GLY A 316 -18.31 -14.01 -28.41
N GLN A 317 -19.03 -13.11 -27.71
CA GLN A 317 -19.81 -12.04 -28.36
C GLN A 317 -19.04 -10.70 -28.33
N ILE A 318 -19.07 -9.96 -29.44
CA ILE A 318 -18.46 -8.64 -29.51
C ILE A 318 -19.29 -7.67 -28.65
N VAL A 319 -18.62 -6.97 -27.75
CA VAL A 319 -19.22 -5.86 -26.99
C VAL A 319 -18.87 -4.56 -27.71
N ASP A 320 -19.81 -4.10 -28.53
CA ASP A 320 -19.66 -2.80 -29.18
C ASP A 320 -19.81 -1.68 -28.14
N ARG A 321 -18.77 -0.84 -27.98
CA ARG A 321 -18.67 0.25 -27.00
C ARG A 321 -18.93 -0.23 -25.54
N PRO A 322 -17.94 -0.85 -24.87
CA PRO A 322 -18.07 -1.21 -23.47
C PRO A 322 -18.45 0.00 -22.61
N THR A 323 -19.35 -0.21 -21.67
CA THR A 323 -19.68 0.75 -20.61
C THR A 323 -19.82 -0.02 -19.30
N PRO A 324 -19.53 0.57 -18.12
CA PRO A 324 -19.62 -0.13 -16.84
C PRO A 324 -20.97 -0.81 -16.62
N ARG A 325 -22.07 -0.14 -16.99
CA ARG A 325 -23.42 -0.69 -16.88
C ARG A 325 -23.64 -1.92 -17.77
N ARG A 326 -23.16 -1.87 -19.04
CA ARG A 326 -23.28 -3.00 -19.98
C ARG A 326 -22.43 -4.18 -19.50
N MET A 327 -21.18 -3.93 -19.11
CA MET A 327 -20.26 -4.97 -18.63
C MET A 327 -20.79 -5.61 -17.34
N LEU A 328 -21.27 -4.82 -16.38
CA LEU A 328 -21.86 -5.34 -15.16
C LEU A 328 -23.10 -6.22 -15.45
N ASN A 329 -23.99 -5.78 -16.38
CA ASN A 329 -25.15 -6.56 -16.79
C ASN A 329 -24.80 -7.84 -17.56
N ALA A 330 -23.66 -7.87 -18.23
CA ALA A 330 -23.11 -9.04 -18.91
C ALA A 330 -22.36 -10.01 -17.96
N GLY A 331 -22.28 -9.69 -16.67
CA GLY A 331 -21.65 -10.52 -15.64
C GLY A 331 -20.16 -10.25 -15.45
N VAL A 332 -19.71 -9.02 -15.71
CA VAL A 332 -18.33 -8.58 -15.39
C VAL A 332 -18.36 -7.66 -14.18
N PHE A 333 -17.52 -7.91 -13.21
CA PHE A 333 -17.31 -7.04 -12.05
C PHE A 333 -15.90 -6.46 -12.08
N TYR A 334 -15.78 -5.15 -11.84
CA TYR A 334 -14.50 -4.46 -11.71
C TYR A 334 -14.36 -3.93 -10.28
N LEU A 335 -13.28 -4.33 -9.62
CA LEU A 335 -12.86 -3.82 -8.32
C LEU A 335 -11.70 -2.83 -8.56
N PRO A 336 -11.88 -1.52 -8.30
CA PRO A 336 -10.87 -0.51 -8.57
C PRO A 336 -9.75 -0.52 -7.54
N SER A 337 -8.57 -0.02 -7.93
CA SER A 337 -7.38 0.09 -7.09
C SER A 337 -7.57 1.09 -5.94
N ASP A 338 -8.26 2.20 -6.17
CA ASP A 338 -8.63 3.13 -5.11
C ASP A 338 -10.06 2.89 -4.62
N ARG A 339 -10.15 2.19 -3.49
CA ARG A 339 -11.44 1.88 -2.87
C ARG A 339 -12.18 3.11 -2.34
N ARG A 340 -11.45 4.19 -1.98
CA ARG A 340 -12.04 5.38 -1.35
C ARG A 340 -12.57 6.38 -2.37
N GLU A 341 -11.81 6.60 -3.45
CA GLU A 341 -12.16 7.57 -4.48
C GLU A 341 -13.10 6.96 -5.54
N GLU A 342 -12.86 5.70 -5.94
CA GLU A 342 -13.59 5.06 -7.03
C GLU A 342 -14.52 3.93 -6.57
N GLY A 343 -14.21 3.30 -5.43
CA GLY A 343 -14.87 2.07 -5.03
C GLY A 343 -16.11 2.26 -4.17
N LEU A 344 -16.06 3.05 -3.11
CA LEU A 344 -17.05 3.08 -2.03
C LEU A 344 -17.70 4.45 -1.86
N MET A 345 -18.97 4.43 -1.58
CA MET A 345 -19.70 5.60 -1.08
C MET A 345 -19.46 5.69 0.44
N LEU A 346 -18.41 6.43 0.85
CA LEU A 346 -17.91 6.44 2.22
C LEU A 346 -18.94 6.94 3.25
N SER A 347 -19.81 7.88 2.86
CA SER A 347 -20.89 8.42 3.71
C SER A 347 -22.08 7.48 3.84
N ALA A 348 -22.26 6.54 2.90
CA ALA A 348 -23.34 5.57 2.92
C ALA A 348 -23.04 4.40 3.87
N SER A 349 -24.08 3.68 4.28
CA SER A 349 -23.90 2.51 5.14
C SER A 349 -23.13 1.39 4.42
N THR A 350 -22.56 0.50 5.21
CA THR A 350 -21.94 -0.74 4.71
C THR A 350 -22.94 -1.58 3.93
N ALA A 351 -24.19 -1.64 4.40
CA ALA A 351 -25.29 -2.35 3.75
C ALA A 351 -25.57 -1.80 2.35
N ASP A 352 -25.75 -0.47 2.24
CA ASP A 352 -26.02 0.20 0.95
C ASP A 352 -24.87 -0.03 -0.03
N ASN A 353 -23.63 0.03 0.44
CA ASN A 353 -22.47 -0.25 -0.40
C ASN A 353 -22.43 -1.68 -0.92
N ILE A 354 -22.78 -2.67 -0.10
CA ILE A 354 -22.86 -4.07 -0.53
C ILE A 354 -23.93 -4.26 -1.59
N THR A 355 -25.14 -3.72 -1.39
CA THR A 355 -26.30 -3.99 -2.24
C THR A 355 -26.38 -3.13 -3.50
N LEU A 356 -25.51 -2.13 -3.65
CA LEU A 356 -25.54 -1.17 -4.75
C LEU A 356 -25.69 -1.82 -6.15
N ASN A 357 -24.94 -2.91 -6.40
CA ASN A 357 -25.00 -3.61 -7.68
C ASN A 357 -26.27 -4.49 -7.83
N ALA A 358 -26.96 -4.80 -6.74
CA ALA A 358 -28.14 -5.65 -6.72
C ALA A 358 -29.47 -4.86 -6.75
N LEU A 359 -29.44 -3.54 -6.63
CA LEU A 359 -30.64 -2.70 -6.59
C LEU A 359 -31.57 -2.86 -7.80
N THR A 360 -31.04 -3.29 -8.93
CA THR A 360 -31.82 -3.56 -10.16
C THR A 360 -32.13 -5.05 -10.35
N GLN A 361 -31.85 -5.91 -9.36
CA GLN A 361 -31.97 -7.36 -9.43
C GLN A 361 -33.01 -7.88 -8.43
N GLN A 362 -33.70 -8.97 -8.77
CA GLN A 362 -34.49 -9.71 -7.77
C GLN A 362 -33.53 -10.45 -6.80
N PRO A 363 -33.91 -10.62 -5.53
CA PRO A 363 -35.21 -10.29 -4.93
C PRO A 363 -35.33 -8.83 -4.42
N ILE A 364 -34.29 -8.00 -4.52
CA ILE A 364 -34.28 -6.63 -3.94
C ILE A 364 -35.22 -5.71 -4.74
N HIS A 365 -35.22 -5.82 -6.08
CA HIS A 365 -36.03 -5.00 -6.96
C HIS A 365 -37.30 -5.74 -7.38
N PHE A 366 -38.47 -5.18 -7.10
CA PHE A 366 -39.74 -5.68 -7.60
C PHE A 366 -40.02 -5.19 -9.04
N ARG A 367 -40.84 -5.97 -9.81
CA ARG A 367 -41.30 -5.57 -11.14
C ARG A 367 -42.09 -4.26 -11.13
N SER A 368 -42.69 -3.90 -9.99
CA SER A 368 -43.40 -2.64 -9.76
C SER A 368 -42.51 -1.40 -9.62
N GLY A 369 -41.17 -1.57 -9.62
CA GLY A 369 -40.22 -0.47 -9.45
C GLY A 369 -39.87 -0.15 -8.00
N PHE A 370 -40.45 -0.82 -7.00
CA PHE A 370 -40.13 -0.61 -5.59
C PHE A 370 -38.99 -1.54 -5.11
N LEU A 371 -38.28 -1.09 -4.08
CA LEU A 371 -37.24 -1.88 -3.42
C LEU A 371 -37.82 -2.64 -2.20
N SER A 372 -37.41 -3.89 -2.03
CA SER A 372 -37.76 -4.70 -0.87
C SER A 372 -36.67 -4.54 0.20
N LEU A 373 -36.92 -3.72 1.21
CA LEU A 373 -36.01 -3.53 2.33
C LEU A 373 -35.76 -4.81 3.12
N SER A 374 -36.73 -5.73 3.19
CA SER A 374 -36.56 -7.02 3.85
C SER A 374 -35.62 -7.93 3.08
N ALA A 375 -35.79 -8.00 1.75
CA ALA A 375 -34.89 -8.76 0.87
C ALA A 375 -33.46 -8.18 0.88
N GLU A 376 -33.34 -6.85 0.86
CA GLU A 376 -32.05 -6.16 0.96
C GLU A 376 -31.32 -6.51 2.26
N ARG A 377 -31.99 -6.46 3.42
CA ARG A 377 -31.43 -6.85 4.71
C ARG A 377 -30.97 -8.31 4.73
N THR A 378 -31.72 -9.20 4.09
CA THR A 378 -31.35 -10.62 4.00
C THR A 378 -30.08 -10.79 3.15
N VAL A 379 -30.06 -10.23 1.93
CA VAL A 379 -28.90 -10.27 1.03
C VAL A 379 -27.66 -9.67 1.73
N THR A 380 -27.82 -8.49 2.36
CA THR A 380 -26.70 -7.83 3.06
C THR A 380 -26.13 -8.69 4.18
N ARG A 381 -27.00 -9.34 4.97
CA ARG A 381 -26.57 -10.23 6.06
C ARG A 381 -25.81 -11.45 5.53
N ASP A 382 -26.32 -12.08 4.47
CA ASP A 382 -25.71 -13.27 3.88
C ASP A 382 -24.35 -12.95 3.26
N ILE A 383 -24.27 -11.86 2.50
CA ILE A 383 -23.00 -11.39 1.93
C ILE A 383 -22.04 -10.95 3.03
N GLY A 384 -22.52 -10.18 4.02
CA GLY A 384 -21.69 -9.76 5.17
C GLY A 384 -21.06 -10.95 5.89
N LYS A 385 -21.82 -12.02 6.11
CA LYS A 385 -21.29 -13.27 6.68
C LYS A 385 -20.26 -13.93 5.77
N ARG A 386 -20.50 -13.96 4.45
CA ARG A 386 -19.58 -14.57 3.47
C ARG A 386 -18.24 -13.86 3.37
N VAL A 387 -18.23 -12.53 3.49
CA VAL A 387 -17.00 -11.73 3.48
C VAL A 387 -16.47 -11.42 4.90
N ASP A 388 -17.03 -12.06 5.92
CA ASP A 388 -16.63 -11.93 7.33
C ASP A 388 -16.67 -10.45 7.81
N ILE A 389 -17.80 -9.79 7.61
CA ILE A 389 -18.13 -8.48 8.18
C ILE A 389 -19.03 -8.68 9.40
N HIS A 390 -18.60 -8.14 10.54
CA HIS A 390 -19.41 -8.23 11.78
C HIS A 390 -20.77 -7.55 11.58
N PRO A 391 -21.89 -8.16 12.01
CA PRO A 391 -23.25 -7.64 11.77
C PRO A 391 -23.47 -6.20 12.26
N SER A 392 -22.84 -5.79 13.39
CA SER A 392 -22.93 -4.42 13.91
C SER A 392 -22.31 -3.36 12.99
N ASN A 393 -21.48 -3.76 12.03
CA ASN A 393 -20.87 -2.86 11.05
C ASN A 393 -21.78 -2.59 9.84
N LEU A 394 -22.78 -3.45 9.59
CA LEU A 394 -23.65 -3.31 8.43
C LEU A 394 -24.42 -1.96 8.37
N PRO A 395 -24.99 -1.44 9.47
CA PRO A 395 -25.65 -0.14 9.46
C PRO A 395 -24.71 1.06 9.56
N ARG A 396 -23.39 0.84 9.82
CA ARG A 396 -22.43 1.93 10.01
C ARG A 396 -21.99 2.52 8.66
N ALA A 397 -21.71 3.83 8.67
CA ALA A 397 -21.07 4.49 7.54
C ALA A 397 -19.73 3.81 7.22
N THR A 398 -19.51 3.53 5.93
CA THR A 398 -18.33 2.77 5.48
C THR A 398 -17.01 3.51 5.77
N ALA A 399 -17.04 4.84 5.86
CA ALA A 399 -15.89 5.65 6.28
C ALA A 399 -15.34 5.26 7.66
N LEU A 400 -16.18 4.73 8.56
CA LEU A 400 -15.81 4.36 9.94
C LEU A 400 -15.20 2.96 10.04
N LEU A 401 -15.13 2.22 8.94
CA LEU A 401 -14.55 0.88 8.92
C LEU A 401 -13.03 0.95 8.71
N SER A 402 -12.30 -0.06 9.23
CA SER A 402 -10.90 -0.27 8.89
C SER A 402 -10.74 -0.53 7.37
N GLY A 403 -9.53 -0.26 6.83
CA GLY A 403 -9.23 -0.49 5.43
C GLY A 403 -9.54 -1.91 4.96
N GLY A 404 -9.24 -2.92 5.78
CA GLY A 404 -9.57 -4.32 5.48
C GLY A 404 -11.08 -4.57 5.40
N ASN A 405 -11.86 -4.00 6.31
CA ASN A 405 -13.33 -4.12 6.25
C ASN A 405 -13.91 -3.35 5.06
N GLN A 406 -13.37 -2.18 4.70
CA GLN A 406 -13.75 -1.46 3.49
C GLN A 406 -13.51 -2.31 2.22
N GLN A 407 -12.39 -3.01 2.16
CA GLN A 407 -12.08 -3.92 1.05
C GLN A 407 -13.04 -5.11 0.98
N LYS A 408 -13.37 -5.71 2.14
CA LYS A 408 -14.39 -6.77 2.23
C LYS A 408 -15.76 -6.31 1.75
N VAL A 409 -16.15 -5.06 2.04
CA VAL A 409 -17.39 -4.45 1.53
C VAL A 409 -17.39 -4.38 0.01
N LEU A 410 -16.29 -3.94 -0.58
CA LEU A 410 -16.14 -3.81 -2.02
C LEU A 410 -16.20 -5.19 -2.71
N PHE A 411 -15.52 -6.21 -2.15
CA PHE A 411 -15.67 -7.60 -2.60
C PHE A 411 -17.11 -8.09 -2.48
N GLY A 412 -17.75 -7.83 -1.34
CA GLY A 412 -19.14 -8.19 -1.08
C GLY A 412 -20.11 -7.67 -2.15
N ARG A 413 -19.88 -6.46 -2.67
CA ARG A 413 -20.65 -5.88 -3.78
C ARG A 413 -20.60 -6.76 -5.02
N GLY A 414 -19.44 -7.34 -5.35
CA GLY A 414 -19.28 -8.27 -6.48
C GLY A 414 -19.98 -9.61 -6.29
N LEU A 415 -20.34 -9.98 -5.05
CA LEU A 415 -21.02 -11.25 -4.74
C LEU A 415 -22.54 -11.16 -4.75
N THR A 416 -23.12 -9.97 -4.95
CA THR A 416 -24.58 -9.75 -4.89
C THR A 416 -25.32 -10.15 -6.15
N ARG A 417 -24.61 -10.52 -7.21
CA ARG A 417 -25.20 -10.94 -8.50
C ARG A 417 -24.33 -11.99 -9.19
N PRO A 418 -24.86 -12.76 -10.16
CA PRO A 418 -24.05 -13.69 -10.95
C PRO A 418 -22.96 -12.97 -11.75
N ILE A 419 -21.70 -13.24 -11.46
CA ILE A 419 -20.54 -12.69 -12.15
C ILE A 419 -19.75 -13.83 -12.77
N LYS A 420 -19.39 -13.70 -14.05
CA LYS A 420 -18.58 -14.64 -14.82
C LYS A 420 -17.11 -14.24 -14.85
N LEU A 421 -16.83 -12.93 -14.76
CA LEU A 421 -15.50 -12.35 -14.82
C LEU A 421 -15.31 -11.33 -13.70
N TYR A 422 -14.30 -11.55 -12.87
CA TYR A 422 -13.84 -10.59 -11.88
C TYR A 422 -12.54 -9.94 -12.34
N ILE A 423 -12.53 -8.63 -12.50
CA ILE A 423 -11.34 -7.82 -12.72
C ILE A 423 -11.01 -7.18 -11.37
N LEU A 424 -9.90 -7.59 -10.77
CA LEU A 424 -9.50 -7.18 -9.43
C LEU A 424 -8.21 -6.36 -9.54
N ASP A 425 -8.35 -5.03 -9.44
CA ASP A 425 -7.23 -4.10 -9.57
C ASP A 425 -6.69 -3.74 -8.19
N GLU A 426 -5.48 -4.18 -7.89
CA GLU A 426 -4.77 -4.03 -6.61
C GLU A 426 -5.65 -4.44 -5.40
N PRO A 427 -6.24 -5.65 -5.37
CA PRO A 427 -7.29 -6.01 -4.42
C PRO A 427 -6.85 -6.06 -2.97
N THR A 428 -5.56 -6.11 -2.69
CA THR A 428 -5.01 -6.26 -1.34
C THR A 428 -4.18 -5.07 -0.87
N VAL A 429 -4.17 -3.97 -1.65
CA VAL A 429 -3.44 -2.75 -1.26
C VAL A 429 -4.04 -2.13 0.01
N GLY A 430 -3.16 -1.87 1.00
CA GLY A 430 -3.53 -1.20 2.24
C GLY A 430 -4.44 -2.01 3.18
N VAL A 431 -4.37 -3.34 3.10
CA VAL A 431 -5.02 -4.26 4.05
C VAL A 431 -4.00 -5.11 4.80
N ASP A 432 -4.37 -5.58 5.99
CA ASP A 432 -3.56 -6.49 6.80
C ASP A 432 -3.49 -7.91 6.18
N VAL A 433 -2.51 -8.72 6.61
CA VAL A 433 -2.28 -10.07 6.05
C VAL A 433 -3.46 -11.01 6.33
N GLY A 434 -4.18 -10.83 7.44
CA GLY A 434 -5.38 -11.61 7.74
C GLY A 434 -6.48 -11.36 6.72
N THR A 435 -6.76 -10.10 6.44
CA THR A 435 -7.71 -9.68 5.39
C THR A 435 -7.22 -10.10 4.00
N ARG A 436 -5.92 -9.98 3.71
CA ARG A 436 -5.28 -10.42 2.46
C ARG A 436 -5.56 -11.91 2.21
N SER A 437 -5.28 -12.75 3.20
CA SER A 437 -5.57 -14.18 3.13
C SER A 437 -7.05 -14.47 2.90
N ALA A 438 -7.96 -13.79 3.60
CA ALA A 438 -9.40 -13.96 3.40
C ALA A 438 -9.83 -13.62 1.96
N ILE A 439 -9.26 -12.57 1.37
CA ILE A 439 -9.47 -12.20 -0.03
C ILE A 439 -8.96 -13.29 -0.98
N TYR A 440 -7.78 -13.85 -0.72
CA TYR A 440 -7.23 -14.95 -1.56
C TYR A 440 -8.10 -16.20 -1.52
N TYR A 441 -8.67 -16.54 -0.36
CA TYR A 441 -9.63 -17.64 -0.26
C TYR A 441 -10.94 -17.35 -1.00
N LEU A 442 -11.40 -16.08 -1.03
CA LEU A 442 -12.55 -15.68 -1.86
C LEU A 442 -12.22 -15.81 -3.35
N ILE A 443 -11.04 -15.35 -3.80
CA ILE A 443 -10.58 -15.51 -5.19
C ILE A 443 -10.54 -16.99 -5.58
N LYS A 444 -9.98 -17.84 -4.71
CA LYS A 444 -9.99 -19.29 -4.90
C LYS A 444 -11.41 -19.82 -5.09
N GLU A 445 -12.32 -19.50 -4.17
CA GLU A 445 -13.73 -19.95 -4.23
C GLU A 445 -14.40 -19.52 -5.54
N LEU A 446 -14.18 -18.28 -5.99
CA LEU A 446 -14.74 -17.76 -7.23
C LEU A 446 -14.20 -18.51 -8.46
N CYS A 447 -12.90 -18.71 -8.52
CA CYS A 447 -12.23 -19.43 -9.61
C CYS A 447 -12.68 -20.90 -9.67
N GLU A 448 -12.69 -21.60 -8.54
CA GLU A 448 -13.12 -23.00 -8.46
C GLU A 448 -14.61 -23.21 -8.77
N LYS A 449 -15.44 -22.15 -8.64
CA LYS A 449 -16.83 -22.14 -9.10
C LYS A 449 -17.00 -21.81 -10.59
N GLY A 450 -15.88 -21.69 -11.32
CA GLY A 450 -15.86 -21.46 -12.76
C GLY A 450 -15.78 -19.99 -13.19
N ALA A 451 -15.69 -19.02 -12.28
CA ALA A 451 -15.48 -17.65 -12.69
C ALA A 451 -14.07 -17.45 -13.26
N ALA A 452 -13.93 -16.60 -14.29
CA ALA A 452 -12.66 -16.06 -14.71
C ALA A 452 -12.24 -14.94 -13.74
N VAL A 453 -10.96 -14.90 -13.35
CA VAL A 453 -10.42 -13.84 -12.49
C VAL A 453 -9.20 -13.22 -13.16
N ILE A 454 -9.20 -11.91 -13.33
CA ILE A 454 -8.02 -11.13 -13.72
C ILE A 454 -7.54 -10.43 -12.46
N LEU A 455 -6.31 -10.77 -12.04
CA LEU A 455 -5.65 -10.21 -10.87
C LEU A 455 -4.56 -9.24 -11.32
N ILE A 456 -4.81 -7.96 -11.14
CA ILE A 456 -3.82 -6.90 -11.40
C ILE A 456 -3.15 -6.59 -10.07
N SER A 457 -1.83 -6.75 -9.99
CA SER A 457 -1.12 -6.43 -8.75
C SER A 457 0.30 -5.93 -9.00
N SER A 458 0.72 -5.03 -8.15
CA SER A 458 2.12 -4.59 -8.00
C SER A 458 2.89 -5.46 -7.00
N ASP A 459 2.18 -6.28 -6.21
CA ASP A 459 2.75 -7.24 -5.26
C ASP A 459 3.11 -8.53 -6.00
N LEU A 460 4.40 -8.69 -6.32
CA LEU A 460 4.87 -9.83 -7.09
C LEU A 460 4.60 -11.18 -6.41
N PRO A 461 4.79 -11.36 -5.09
CA PRO A 461 4.35 -12.56 -4.37
C PRO A 461 2.87 -12.91 -4.59
N GLU A 462 1.96 -11.92 -4.58
CA GLU A 462 0.55 -12.14 -4.88
C GLU A 462 0.35 -12.74 -6.27
N ILE A 463 0.97 -12.12 -7.28
CA ILE A 463 0.92 -12.61 -8.66
C ILE A 463 1.48 -14.04 -8.77
N LEU A 464 2.64 -14.30 -8.17
CA LEU A 464 3.33 -15.59 -8.25
C LEU A 464 2.54 -16.73 -7.60
N HIS A 465 1.87 -16.48 -6.49
CA HIS A 465 1.16 -17.52 -5.75
C HIS A 465 -0.27 -17.73 -6.23
N MET A 466 -0.94 -16.66 -6.66
CA MET A 466 -2.37 -16.70 -6.97
C MET A 466 -2.67 -16.98 -8.43
N SER A 467 -1.72 -16.75 -9.36
CA SER A 467 -2.01 -16.82 -10.80
C SER A 467 -1.65 -18.16 -11.41
N HIS A 468 -2.45 -18.59 -12.39
CA HIS A 468 -2.16 -19.75 -13.24
C HIS A 468 -1.31 -19.38 -14.45
N ARG A 469 -1.44 -18.13 -14.91
CA ARG A 469 -0.71 -17.54 -16.03
C ARG A 469 -0.59 -16.05 -15.79
N VAL A 470 0.50 -15.44 -16.25
CA VAL A 470 0.78 -14.02 -16.03
C VAL A 470 1.09 -13.32 -17.34
N TYR A 471 0.40 -12.22 -17.61
CA TYR A 471 0.81 -11.23 -18.59
C TYR A 471 1.67 -10.18 -17.92
N VAL A 472 2.83 -9.89 -18.50
CA VAL A 472 3.72 -8.83 -18.04
C VAL A 472 3.55 -7.60 -18.91
N MET A 473 3.19 -6.47 -18.32
CA MET A 473 3.07 -5.20 -19.03
C MET A 473 4.26 -4.30 -18.80
N ARG A 474 4.74 -3.68 -19.89
CA ARG A 474 5.80 -2.67 -19.89
C ARG A 474 5.46 -1.56 -20.86
N SER A 475 5.46 -0.31 -20.40
CA SER A 475 5.25 0.89 -21.23
C SER A 475 4.03 0.78 -22.16
N GLY A 476 2.91 0.34 -21.64
CA GLY A 476 1.64 0.20 -22.37
C GLY A 476 1.51 -1.04 -23.26
N ARG A 477 2.49 -1.95 -23.28
CA ARG A 477 2.50 -3.15 -24.13
C ARG A 477 2.61 -4.43 -23.30
N LEU A 478 2.08 -5.53 -23.84
CA LEU A 478 2.38 -6.85 -23.29
C LEU A 478 3.79 -7.25 -23.71
N ALA A 479 4.68 -7.36 -22.74
CA ALA A 479 6.07 -7.75 -22.95
C ALA A 479 6.25 -9.27 -22.96
N ALA A 480 5.45 -10.00 -22.19
CA ALA A 480 5.49 -11.45 -22.13
C ALA A 480 4.15 -12.03 -21.61
N GLU A 481 3.92 -13.30 -21.94
CA GLU A 481 2.97 -14.19 -21.34
C GLU A 481 3.75 -15.36 -20.72
N ILE A 482 3.53 -15.66 -19.43
CA ILE A 482 4.30 -16.65 -18.68
C ILE A 482 3.32 -17.65 -18.06
N ASP A 483 3.44 -18.91 -18.44
CA ASP A 483 2.63 -19.99 -17.88
C ASP A 483 3.12 -20.42 -16.49
N ARG A 484 2.24 -21.05 -15.70
CA ARG A 484 2.51 -21.49 -14.33
C ARG A 484 3.80 -22.28 -14.19
N ALA A 485 4.13 -23.14 -15.13
CA ALA A 485 5.32 -24.00 -15.10
C ALA A 485 6.65 -23.20 -15.17
N GLN A 486 6.60 -22.00 -15.74
CA GLN A 486 7.75 -21.10 -15.89
C GLN A 486 7.67 -19.87 -14.99
N LEU A 487 6.61 -19.77 -14.18
CA LEU A 487 6.32 -18.59 -13.38
C LEU A 487 7.25 -18.54 -12.16
N THR A 488 8.30 -17.76 -12.29
CA THR A 488 9.26 -17.43 -11.21
C THR A 488 9.44 -15.93 -11.12
N GLU A 489 9.88 -15.44 -9.96
CA GLU A 489 10.17 -14.01 -9.77
C GLU A 489 11.15 -13.49 -10.83
N ALA A 490 12.25 -14.21 -11.08
CA ALA A 490 13.24 -13.84 -12.09
C ALA A 490 12.65 -13.78 -13.51
N ALA A 491 11.75 -14.72 -13.86
CA ALA A 491 11.09 -14.74 -15.16
C ALA A 491 10.21 -13.51 -15.38
N VAL A 492 9.48 -13.07 -14.34
CA VAL A 492 8.62 -11.88 -14.41
C VAL A 492 9.46 -10.61 -14.44
N LEU A 493 10.42 -10.45 -13.52
CA LEU A 493 11.27 -9.25 -13.42
C LEU A 493 12.09 -8.98 -14.68
N LYS A 494 12.52 -10.03 -15.38
CA LYS A 494 13.24 -9.91 -16.67
C LYS A 494 12.50 -9.05 -17.71
N HIS A 495 11.17 -8.98 -17.62
CA HIS A 495 10.33 -8.27 -18.58
C HIS A 495 9.85 -6.90 -18.07
N PHE A 496 10.23 -6.48 -16.86
CA PHE A 496 9.89 -5.17 -16.32
C PHE A 496 10.75 -4.04 -16.90
N PHE A 497 11.99 -4.37 -17.28
CA PHE A 497 13.02 -3.42 -17.73
C PHE A 497 13.38 -3.57 -19.19
#